data_ab3640b0749aabc28a5d0c8ee4238445
#
_entry.id   ab3640b0749aabc28a5d0c8ee4238445
#
_cell.length_a   1.000
_cell.length_b   1.000
_cell.length_c   1.000
_cell.angle_alpha   90.00
_cell.angle_beta   90.00
_cell.angle_gamma   90.00
#
_symmetry.space_group_name_H-M   'P 1'
#
loop_
_entity.id
_entity.type
_entity.pdbx_description
1 polymer ?
#
loop_
_entity_poly.entity_id
_entity_poly.type
_entity_poly.pdbx_seq_one_letter_code
_entity_poly.pdbx_strand_id
1 'polypeptide(L)'
;MRAAYSTPALHVKDIARSIHFYSLLGFELVDFEGDRAHPGWARMHCEGGAIMFLCAEGPVDRHKQGIFLYLYTPDLPALRAHLLANDVKVSEINRPPYMPSGEISVPDPDGYGVFVGHWSDAEHQAWLERLEVKRKAGLLPEKS
;
A
#
# COMPACT_ATOMS: atom_id res chain seq x y z
N MET A 1 17.36 22.84 -3.96
CA MET A 1 16.45 22.05 -4.83
C MET A 1 16.03 20.81 -4.07
N ARG A 2 14.77 20.43 -4.18
CA ARG A 2 14.17 19.31 -3.43
C ARG A 2 13.46 18.37 -4.39
N ALA A 3 13.40 17.07 -4.06
CA ALA A 3 12.51 16.16 -4.74
C ALA A 3 11.06 16.59 -4.48
N ALA A 4 10.26 16.65 -5.52
CA ALA A 4 8.85 17.07 -5.42
C ALA A 4 7.92 15.87 -5.18
N TYR A 5 8.21 14.73 -5.82
CA TYR A 5 7.37 13.54 -5.77
C TYR A 5 8.22 12.29 -5.67
N SER A 6 7.66 11.27 -5.07
CA SER A 6 8.26 9.94 -4.99
C SER A 6 7.19 8.89 -5.29
N THR A 7 7.54 7.92 -6.14
CA THR A 7 6.67 6.80 -6.46
C THR A 7 7.48 5.52 -6.41
N PRO A 8 7.15 4.56 -5.55
CA PRO A 8 7.80 3.27 -5.56
C PRO A 8 7.52 2.53 -6.87
N ALA A 9 8.53 1.88 -7.41
CA ALA A 9 8.43 1.05 -8.59
C ALA A 9 8.79 -0.39 -8.20
N LEU A 10 7.88 -1.32 -8.46
CA LEU A 10 8.05 -2.72 -8.14
C LEU A 10 8.31 -3.54 -9.41
N HIS A 11 9.33 -4.39 -9.38
CA HIS A 11 9.52 -5.41 -10.39
C HIS A 11 8.54 -6.54 -10.15
N VAL A 12 7.70 -6.83 -11.14
CA VAL A 12 6.66 -7.86 -11.06
C VAL A 12 6.75 -8.80 -12.25
N LYS A 13 6.27 -10.01 -12.11
CA LYS A 13 6.29 -11.00 -13.17
C LYS A 13 5.24 -10.71 -14.26
N ASP A 14 4.07 -10.25 -13.85
CA ASP A 14 2.92 -10.00 -14.73
C ASP A 14 2.22 -8.71 -14.29
N ILE A 15 2.40 -7.64 -15.05
CA ILE A 15 1.87 -6.32 -14.70
C ILE A 15 0.33 -6.33 -14.71
N ALA A 16 -0.31 -7.02 -15.66
CA ALA A 16 -1.77 -7.09 -15.70
C ALA A 16 -2.33 -7.74 -14.44
N ARG A 17 -1.67 -8.77 -13.93
CA ARG A 17 -2.03 -9.42 -12.67
C ARG A 17 -1.87 -8.46 -11.48
N SER A 18 -0.78 -7.70 -11.45
CA SER A 18 -0.55 -6.71 -10.40
C SER A 18 -1.59 -5.58 -10.44
N ILE A 19 -1.94 -5.11 -11.63
CA ILE A 19 -3.01 -4.11 -11.79
C ILE A 19 -4.32 -4.63 -11.19
N HIS A 20 -4.68 -5.86 -11.51
CA HIS A 20 -5.90 -6.48 -10.96
C HIS A 20 -5.86 -6.57 -9.44
N PHE A 21 -4.75 -7.08 -8.88
CA PHE A 21 -4.58 -7.20 -7.42
C PHE A 21 -4.71 -5.86 -6.71
N TYR A 22 -3.98 -4.83 -7.16
CA TYR A 22 -4.02 -3.52 -6.52
C TYR A 22 -5.33 -2.77 -6.76
N SER A 23 -6.05 -3.06 -7.84
CA SER A 23 -7.39 -2.52 -8.04
C SER A 23 -8.37 -2.99 -6.95
N LEU A 24 -8.23 -4.21 -6.46
CA LEU A 24 -9.02 -4.73 -5.34
C LEU A 24 -8.69 -4.02 -4.01
N LEU A 25 -7.50 -3.44 -3.92
CA LEU A 25 -7.07 -2.63 -2.77
C LEU A 25 -7.43 -1.14 -2.89
N GLY A 26 -8.13 -0.75 -3.95
CA GLY A 26 -8.59 0.62 -4.14
C GLY A 26 -7.70 1.49 -5.02
N PHE A 27 -6.66 0.92 -5.64
CA PHE A 27 -5.86 1.66 -6.63
C PHE A 27 -6.56 1.68 -7.99
N GLU A 28 -6.40 2.79 -8.69
CA GLU A 28 -6.90 2.95 -10.06
C GLU A 28 -5.75 3.07 -11.04
N LEU A 29 -5.86 2.40 -12.19
CA LEU A 29 -4.88 2.52 -13.27
C LEU A 29 -4.97 3.93 -13.85
N VAL A 30 -3.85 4.65 -13.87
CA VAL A 30 -3.78 6.02 -14.41
C VAL A 30 -2.96 6.10 -15.69
N ASP A 31 -2.02 5.17 -15.91
CA ASP A 31 -1.21 5.14 -17.13
C ASP A 31 -0.59 3.76 -17.34
N PHE A 32 -0.27 3.43 -18.58
CA PHE A 32 0.47 2.21 -18.94
C PHE A 32 1.16 2.39 -20.29
N GLU A 33 2.16 1.55 -20.55
CA GLU A 33 2.88 1.49 -21.82
C GLU A 33 2.73 0.12 -22.46
N GLY A 34 2.62 0.12 -23.80
CA GLY A 34 2.48 -1.10 -24.57
C GLY A 34 1.05 -1.58 -24.70
N ASP A 35 0.87 -2.89 -24.88
CA ASP A 35 -0.44 -3.51 -24.98
C ASP A 35 -1.12 -3.57 -23.60
N ARG A 36 -2.41 -3.21 -23.55
CA ARG A 36 -3.16 -3.18 -22.29
C ARG A 36 -3.26 -4.56 -21.62
N ALA A 37 -3.29 -5.63 -22.41
CA ALA A 37 -3.34 -7.00 -21.88
C ALA A 37 -1.97 -7.47 -21.33
N HIS A 38 -0.89 -6.92 -21.87
CA HIS A 38 0.49 -7.25 -21.51
C HIS A 38 1.36 -6.00 -21.45
N PRO A 39 1.06 -5.08 -20.51
CA PRO A 39 1.81 -3.81 -20.43
C PRO A 39 3.26 -4.05 -19.99
N GLY A 40 4.17 -3.22 -20.51
CA GLY A 40 5.58 -3.21 -20.11
C GLY A 40 5.86 -2.32 -18.90
N TRP A 41 4.94 -1.44 -18.58
CA TRP A 41 4.95 -0.53 -17.45
C TRP A 41 3.52 -0.12 -17.11
N ALA A 42 3.25 0.16 -15.84
CA ALA A 42 1.97 0.72 -15.42
C ALA A 42 2.13 1.60 -14.19
N ARG A 43 1.22 2.53 -14.03
CA ARG A 43 1.12 3.40 -12.86
C ARG A 43 -0.30 3.37 -12.33
N MET A 44 -0.44 3.21 -11.02
CA MET A 44 -1.72 3.23 -10.32
C MET A 44 -1.70 4.24 -9.18
N HIS A 45 -2.83 4.86 -8.92
CA HIS A 45 -3.01 5.79 -7.81
C HIS A 45 -4.13 5.33 -6.87
N CYS A 46 -3.94 5.55 -5.59
CA CYS A 46 -5.01 5.63 -4.60
C CYS A 46 -5.11 7.07 -4.11
N GLU A 47 -6.01 7.36 -3.18
CA GLU A 47 -6.26 8.74 -2.72
C GLU A 47 -4.99 9.47 -2.26
N GLY A 48 -4.11 8.81 -1.52
CA GLY A 48 -2.92 9.44 -0.95
C GLY A 48 -1.59 8.87 -1.44
N GLY A 49 -1.58 8.06 -2.51
CA GLY A 49 -0.35 7.41 -2.94
C GLY A 49 -0.35 6.94 -4.38
N ALA A 50 0.83 6.55 -4.83
CA ALA A 50 1.05 6.03 -6.17
C ALA A 50 2.00 4.84 -6.13
N ILE A 51 1.91 3.98 -7.11
CA ILE A 51 2.77 2.82 -7.30
C ILE A 51 2.97 2.59 -8.79
N MET A 52 4.16 2.15 -9.18
CA MET A 52 4.47 1.74 -10.55
C MET A 52 4.87 0.27 -10.60
N PHE A 53 4.66 -0.34 -11.75
CA PHE A 53 5.08 -1.72 -12.02
C PHE A 53 5.96 -1.75 -13.25
N LEU A 54 7.04 -2.53 -13.16
CA LEU A 54 7.97 -2.83 -14.23
C LEU A 54 8.08 -4.34 -14.35
N CYS A 55 8.15 -4.87 -15.57
CA CYS A 55 8.41 -6.28 -15.78
C CYS A 55 9.80 -6.65 -15.26
N ALA A 56 9.88 -7.70 -14.45
CA ALA A 56 11.14 -8.26 -14.03
C ALA A 56 11.87 -8.90 -15.22
N GLU A 57 13.18 -8.63 -15.35
CA GLU A 57 14.01 -9.22 -16.41
C GLU A 57 14.37 -10.68 -16.15
N GLY A 58 14.14 -11.17 -14.94
CA GLY A 58 14.44 -12.54 -14.53
C GLY A 58 13.40 -13.07 -13.55
N PRO A 59 13.66 -14.24 -12.95
CA PRO A 59 12.75 -14.82 -11.98
C PRO A 59 12.52 -13.90 -10.78
N VAL A 60 11.26 -13.79 -10.35
CA VAL A 60 10.90 -13.10 -9.12
C VAL A 60 10.84 -14.12 -7.99
N ASP A 61 11.69 -13.95 -6.98
CA ASP A 61 11.67 -14.80 -5.79
C ASP A 61 10.71 -14.21 -4.74
N ARG A 62 9.56 -14.84 -4.61
CA ARG A 62 8.50 -14.42 -3.68
C ARG A 62 8.92 -14.43 -2.21
N HIS A 63 9.98 -15.15 -1.86
CA HIS A 63 10.46 -15.28 -0.48
C HIS A 63 11.57 -14.28 -0.13
N LYS A 64 12.02 -13.47 -1.09
CA LYS A 64 13.15 -12.54 -0.93
C LYS A 64 12.81 -11.09 -1.20
N GLN A 65 11.54 -10.73 -1.17
CA GLN A 65 11.13 -9.34 -1.35
C GLN A 65 11.37 -8.54 -0.06
N GLY A 66 12.19 -7.50 -0.15
CA GLY A 66 12.59 -6.67 0.98
C GLY A 66 11.78 -5.39 1.14
N ILE A 67 10.71 -5.20 0.37
CA ILE A 67 9.88 -4.01 0.40
C ILE A 67 8.51 -4.36 0.96
N PHE A 68 8.02 -3.53 1.88
CA PHE A 68 6.66 -3.56 2.38
C PHE A 68 5.89 -2.36 1.85
N LEU A 69 4.64 -2.58 1.50
CA LEU A 69 3.67 -1.52 1.29
C LEU A 69 2.75 -1.46 2.50
N TYR A 70 2.65 -0.30 3.10
CA TYR A 70 1.74 -0.09 4.21
C TYR A 70 0.63 0.84 3.74
N LEU A 71 -0.58 0.31 3.68
CA LEU A 71 -1.77 0.98 3.20
C LEU A 71 -2.68 1.31 4.39
N TYR A 72 -3.59 2.24 4.19
CA TYR A 72 -4.55 2.64 5.22
C TYR A 72 -5.95 2.67 4.63
N THR A 73 -6.93 2.28 5.43
CA THR A 73 -8.34 2.33 5.05
C THR A 73 -9.18 2.85 6.21
N PRO A 74 -10.18 3.68 5.97
CA PRO A 74 -11.09 4.11 7.04
C PRO A 74 -12.07 3.03 7.48
N ASP A 75 -12.18 1.92 6.73
CA ASP A 75 -13.08 0.81 7.05
C ASP A 75 -12.40 -0.53 6.76
N LEU A 76 -11.60 -0.99 7.71
CA LEU A 76 -10.85 -2.23 7.57
C LEU A 76 -11.74 -3.48 7.46
N PRO A 77 -12.83 -3.63 8.26
CA PRO A 77 -13.71 -4.77 8.10
C PRO A 77 -14.37 -4.85 6.72
N ALA A 78 -14.79 -3.73 6.17
CA ALA A 78 -15.40 -3.69 4.83
C ALA A 78 -14.40 -4.05 3.74
N LEU A 79 -13.17 -3.51 3.82
CA LEU A 79 -12.12 -3.86 2.86
C LEU A 79 -11.77 -5.35 2.95
N ARG A 80 -11.64 -5.89 4.16
CA ARG A 80 -11.37 -7.31 4.35
C ARG A 80 -12.46 -8.19 3.73
N ALA A 81 -13.73 -7.85 3.96
CA ALA A 81 -14.86 -8.57 3.39
C ALA A 81 -14.85 -8.50 1.85
N HIS A 82 -14.53 -7.34 1.27
CA HIS A 82 -14.41 -7.16 -0.16
C HIS A 82 -13.30 -8.04 -0.77
N LEU A 83 -12.14 -8.09 -0.12
CA LEU A 83 -11.03 -8.92 -0.58
C LEU A 83 -11.39 -10.41 -0.54
N LEU A 84 -12.00 -10.87 0.55
CA LEU A 84 -12.45 -12.26 0.68
C LEU A 84 -13.49 -12.61 -0.38
N ALA A 85 -14.42 -11.71 -0.68
CA ALA A 85 -15.44 -11.91 -1.71
C ALA A 85 -14.84 -12.02 -3.13
N ASN A 86 -13.62 -11.53 -3.33
CA ASN A 86 -12.88 -11.60 -4.59
C ASN A 86 -11.77 -12.66 -4.56
N ASP A 87 -11.89 -13.66 -3.69
CA ASP A 87 -10.97 -14.79 -3.56
C ASP A 87 -9.52 -14.41 -3.22
N VAL A 88 -9.31 -13.29 -2.59
CA VAL A 88 -8.00 -12.87 -2.10
C VAL A 88 -7.78 -13.47 -0.71
N LYS A 89 -6.62 -14.09 -0.51
CA LYS A 89 -6.21 -14.54 0.83
C LYS A 89 -5.91 -13.32 1.69
N VAL A 90 -6.57 -13.24 2.83
CA VAL A 90 -6.41 -12.13 3.78
C VAL A 90 -6.25 -12.73 5.17
N SER A 91 -5.33 -12.17 5.96
CA SER A 91 -5.20 -12.56 7.36
C SER A 91 -6.45 -12.19 8.18
N GLU A 92 -6.56 -12.73 9.38
CA GLU A 92 -7.45 -12.15 10.38
C GLU A 92 -7.01 -10.73 10.72
N ILE A 93 -7.91 -9.94 11.30
CA ILE A 93 -7.56 -8.62 11.80
C ILE A 93 -6.72 -8.79 13.06
N ASN A 94 -5.48 -8.32 13.02
CA ASN A 94 -4.57 -8.31 14.15
C ASN A 94 -4.49 -6.90 14.73
N ARG A 95 -4.18 -6.80 16.02
CA ARG A 95 -4.08 -5.51 16.72
C ARG A 95 -2.72 -5.39 17.41
N PRO A 96 -1.63 -5.19 16.65
CA PRO A 96 -0.31 -4.97 17.25
C PRO A 96 -0.28 -3.62 17.98
N PRO A 97 0.68 -3.42 18.90
CA PRO A 97 0.75 -2.17 19.68
C PRO A 97 0.84 -0.90 18.82
N TYR A 98 1.50 -0.98 17.66
CA TYR A 98 1.64 0.16 16.75
C TYR A 98 0.37 0.42 15.90
N MET A 99 -0.58 -0.52 15.86
CA MET A 99 -1.83 -0.40 15.09
C MET A 99 -3.00 -0.98 15.92
N PRO A 100 -3.37 -0.33 17.05
CA PRO A 100 -4.37 -0.86 17.96
C PRO A 100 -5.78 -0.94 17.35
N SER A 101 -6.06 -0.16 16.31
CA SER A 101 -7.35 -0.20 15.60
C SER A 101 -7.41 -1.33 14.57
N GLY A 102 -6.33 -2.04 14.37
CA GLY A 102 -6.29 -3.25 13.55
C GLY A 102 -5.55 -3.11 12.25
N GLU A 103 -4.97 -4.22 11.80
CA GLU A 103 -4.35 -4.37 10.48
C GLU A 103 -4.59 -5.77 9.93
N ILE A 104 -4.52 -5.87 8.61
CA ILE A 104 -4.51 -7.14 7.89
C ILE A 104 -3.24 -7.24 7.04
N SER A 105 -2.83 -8.46 6.74
CA SER A 105 -1.81 -8.72 5.73
C SER A 105 -2.46 -9.38 4.51
N VAL A 106 -2.00 -8.97 3.33
CA VAL A 106 -2.52 -9.45 2.06
C VAL A 106 -1.31 -9.87 1.21
N PRO A 107 -1.23 -11.13 0.76
CA PRO A 107 -0.09 -11.56 -0.03
C PRO A 107 -0.15 -10.98 -1.45
N ASP A 108 0.85 -10.20 -1.81
CA ASP A 108 1.05 -9.74 -3.18
C ASP A 108 1.42 -10.92 -4.09
N PRO A 109 0.99 -10.95 -5.37
CA PRO A 109 1.32 -12.04 -6.28
C PRO A 109 2.82 -12.31 -6.47
N ASP A 110 3.68 -11.31 -6.30
CA ASP A 110 5.13 -11.41 -6.41
C ASP A 110 5.84 -11.49 -5.05
N GLY A 111 5.09 -11.58 -3.95
CA GLY A 111 5.63 -11.77 -2.62
C GLY A 111 5.96 -10.49 -1.85
N TYR A 112 5.64 -9.31 -2.38
CA TYR A 112 5.80 -8.07 -1.62
C TYR A 112 4.88 -8.07 -0.41
N GLY A 113 5.39 -7.64 0.73
CA GLY A 113 4.56 -7.49 1.94
C GLY A 113 3.56 -6.36 1.75
N VAL A 114 2.28 -6.64 1.90
CA VAL A 114 1.22 -5.62 1.87
C VAL A 114 0.46 -5.71 3.18
N PHE A 115 0.47 -4.62 3.92
CA PHE A 115 -0.29 -4.47 5.16
C PHE A 115 -1.29 -3.35 5.00
N VAL A 116 -2.47 -3.52 5.55
CA VAL A 116 -3.49 -2.47 5.54
C VAL A 116 -3.93 -2.21 6.98
N GLY A 117 -3.73 -1.00 7.45
CA GLY A 117 -4.14 -0.56 8.77
C GLY A 117 -5.47 0.18 8.74
N HIS A 118 -6.22 0.06 9.83
CA HIS A 118 -7.42 0.85 10.02
C HIS A 118 -7.04 2.29 10.38
N TRP A 119 -7.51 3.25 9.58
CA TRP A 119 -7.17 4.66 9.78
C TRP A 119 -8.34 5.54 9.38
N SER A 120 -9.16 5.88 10.36
CA SER A 120 -10.27 6.82 10.21
C SER A 120 -9.86 8.21 10.69
N ASP A 121 -10.79 9.14 10.69
CA ASP A 121 -10.56 10.50 11.20
C ASP A 121 -10.16 10.50 12.68
N ALA A 122 -10.67 9.55 13.46
CA ALA A 122 -10.32 9.42 14.88
C ALA A 122 -8.85 9.06 15.07
N GLU A 123 -8.33 8.09 14.31
CA GLU A 123 -6.93 7.71 14.37
C GLU A 123 -6.03 8.84 13.87
N HIS A 124 -6.46 9.52 12.82
CA HIS A 124 -5.70 10.66 12.27
C HIS A 124 -5.60 11.80 13.28
N GLN A 125 -6.70 12.15 13.93
CA GLN A 125 -6.71 13.19 14.97
C GLN A 125 -5.83 12.82 16.16
N ALA A 126 -5.92 11.59 16.64
CA ALA A 126 -5.08 11.09 17.72
C ALA A 126 -3.58 11.13 17.35
N TRP A 127 -3.24 10.82 16.10
CA TRP A 127 -1.87 10.92 15.61
C TRP A 127 -1.37 12.36 15.58
N LEU A 128 -2.19 13.32 15.10
CA LEU A 128 -1.82 14.74 15.08
C LEU A 128 -1.54 15.26 16.51
N GLU A 129 -2.34 14.84 17.48
CA GLU A 129 -2.12 15.21 18.88
C GLU A 129 -0.80 14.65 19.43
N ARG A 130 -0.46 13.40 19.08
CA ARG A 130 0.84 12.82 19.47
C ARG A 130 2.02 13.53 18.81
N LEU A 131 1.88 13.97 17.56
CA LEU A 131 2.94 14.73 16.89
C LEU A 131 3.17 16.09 17.58
N GLU A 132 2.10 16.75 18.02
CA GLU A 132 2.21 18.03 18.70
C GLU A 132 2.95 17.89 20.04
N VAL A 133 2.64 16.85 20.80
CA VAL A 133 3.39 16.53 22.04
C VAL A 133 4.88 16.35 21.75
N LYS A 134 5.23 15.61 20.70
CA LYS A 134 6.63 15.37 20.31
C LYS A 134 7.33 16.66 19.86
N ARG A 135 6.64 17.54 19.14
CA ARG A 135 7.21 18.83 18.73
C ARG A 135 7.50 19.73 19.93
N LYS A 136 6.56 19.81 20.86
CA LYS A 136 6.74 20.60 22.11
C LYS A 136 7.90 20.06 22.96
N ALA A 137 8.15 18.76 22.91
CA ALA A 137 9.29 18.12 23.58
C ALA A 137 10.61 18.23 22.80
N GLY A 138 10.62 18.88 21.63
CA GLY A 138 11.80 19.03 20.80
C GLY A 138 12.24 17.76 20.05
N LEU A 139 11.36 16.76 19.98
CA LEU A 139 11.68 15.46 19.35
C LEU A 139 11.42 15.43 17.84
N LEU A 140 10.68 16.39 17.32
CA LEU A 140 10.38 16.55 15.91
C LEU A 140 10.65 17.99 15.47
N PRO A 141 10.98 18.20 14.17
CA PRO A 141 11.17 19.55 13.67
C PRO A 141 9.87 20.36 13.73
N GLU A 142 10.02 21.67 13.80
CA GLU A 142 8.90 22.61 13.68
C GLU A 142 8.19 22.41 12.33
N LYS A 143 6.89 22.72 12.28
CA LYS A 143 6.17 22.73 11.01
C LYS A 143 6.76 23.79 10.08
N SER A 144 7.04 23.39 8.86
CA SER A 144 7.45 24.31 7.81
C SER A 144 6.25 25.07 7.21
#